data_8da8a1a4b5f3c3a076a9964201b774df
#
_entry.id   8da8a1a4b5f3c3a076a9964201b774df
#
_cell.length_a   1.000
_cell.length_b   1.000
_cell.length_c   1.000
_cell.angle_alpha   90.00
_cell.angle_beta   90.00
_cell.angle_gamma   90.00
#
_symmetry.space_group_name_H-M   'P 1'
#
loop_
_entity.id
_entity.type
_entity.pdbx_description
1 polymer ?
#
loop_
_entity_poly.entity_id
_entity_poly.type
_entity_poly.pdbx_seq_one_letter_code
_entity_poly.pdbx_strand_id
1 'polypeptide(L)'
;MSENERLLLDVRGLKKHFPIQRSFLLSRTVGHVRAVDGVSFYIRERETLGLVGESGCGKTTTGRLILRAYEPTAGEVWFEDRNMGRVNVASLNKQQLKQLRQNMQMVFQDPYSSLNPRMTLLQIVGEPLIVNGIARGHELQDRVAELLKVVGLRPEYMNRYPHAFSGGQRQRIGVARALAPHPQLVVCDEPVSALDVSIQAQTLNLLQDLQEEFGLTYLFISHDLSVVEHISDRVAVMYVGKLVETATTDELFLDPRHPYTEALLSAVPKPDPRMRGEPIVLPGEVADPAHPPSGCYFHPRCRYGIERCETEEPELREIGLNDHFVSCHRAEELNLAGVLGPTKEVA
;
A
#
# COMPACT_ATOMS: atom_id res chain seq x y z
N MET A 1 -1.65 2.27 27.72
CA MET A 1 -1.61 2.04 26.27
C MET A 1 -1.42 0.54 26.08
N SER A 2 -2.39 -0.14 25.50
CA SER A 2 -2.22 -1.54 25.10
C SER A 2 -1.10 -1.64 24.04
N GLU A 3 -0.44 -2.80 23.89
CA GLU A 3 0.61 -2.99 22.86
C GLU A 3 0.12 -2.63 21.46
N ASN A 4 -1.19 -2.71 21.19
CA ASN A 4 -1.84 -2.39 19.91
C ASN A 4 -1.99 -0.87 19.62
N GLU A 5 -1.62 0.03 20.52
CA GLU A 5 -1.77 1.49 20.29
C GLU A 5 -0.47 2.17 19.86
N ARG A 6 0.64 1.43 19.78
CA ARG A 6 1.93 2.01 19.42
C ARG A 6 2.04 2.24 17.91
N LEU A 7 2.30 3.50 17.52
CA LEU A 7 2.52 3.85 16.12
C LEU A 7 3.90 3.38 15.66
N LEU A 8 3.96 2.58 14.58
CA LEU A 8 5.20 2.22 13.91
C LEU A 8 5.57 3.24 12.83
N LEU A 9 4.57 3.70 12.06
CA LEU A 9 4.76 4.66 10.96
C LEU A 9 3.77 5.82 11.12
N ASP A 10 4.26 7.06 10.92
CA ASP A 10 3.44 8.29 10.94
C ASP A 10 3.87 9.19 9.78
N VAL A 11 3.00 9.30 8.78
CA VAL A 11 3.21 10.06 7.54
C VAL A 11 2.44 11.36 7.61
N ARG A 12 3.12 12.50 7.39
CA ARG A 12 2.54 13.83 7.56
C ARG A 12 2.78 14.69 6.33
N GLY A 13 1.69 15.11 5.67
CA GLY A 13 1.73 16.04 4.55
C GLY A 13 2.67 15.61 3.42
N LEU A 14 2.82 14.31 3.18
CA LEU A 14 3.78 13.74 2.23
C LEU A 14 3.45 14.20 0.81
N LYS A 15 4.45 14.76 0.11
CA LYS A 15 4.31 15.22 -1.28
C LYS A 15 5.41 14.66 -2.17
N LYS A 16 5.01 14.29 -3.40
CA LYS A 16 5.93 14.00 -4.50
C LYS A 16 5.40 14.59 -5.79
N HIS A 17 6.08 15.61 -6.25
CA HIS A 17 5.82 16.28 -7.51
C HIS A 17 6.97 15.98 -8.48
N PHE A 18 6.69 15.26 -9.57
CA PHE A 18 7.68 14.97 -10.60
C PHE A 18 7.71 16.09 -11.63
N PRO A 19 8.88 16.68 -11.95
CA PRO A 19 8.97 17.75 -12.94
C PRO A 19 8.71 17.21 -14.36
N ILE A 20 7.86 17.90 -15.13
CA ILE A 20 7.67 17.67 -16.56
C ILE A 20 8.72 18.50 -17.29
N GLN A 21 9.67 17.82 -17.94
CA GLN A 21 10.74 18.47 -18.69
C GLN A 21 10.40 18.52 -20.18
N ARG A 22 10.56 19.67 -20.80
CA ARG A 22 10.40 19.87 -22.24
C ARG A 22 11.76 20.10 -22.89
N SER A 23 12.10 19.29 -23.89
CA SER A 23 13.34 19.33 -24.68
C SER A 23 14.59 18.67 -24.08
N PHE A 24 15.35 17.99 -24.97
CA PHE A 24 16.54 17.18 -24.64
C PHE A 24 17.82 18.02 -24.45
N LEU A 25 17.89 19.25 -24.99
CA LEU A 25 19.12 20.08 -25.04
C LEU A 25 19.10 21.26 -24.05
N LEU A 26 17.91 21.74 -23.63
CA LEU A 26 17.73 22.78 -22.61
C LEU A 26 16.54 22.36 -21.77
N SER A 27 16.79 21.56 -20.72
CA SER A 27 15.71 21.05 -19.88
C SER A 27 15.05 22.20 -19.11
N ARG A 28 13.89 22.67 -19.60
CA ARG A 28 13.02 23.61 -18.90
C ARG A 28 11.86 22.86 -18.28
N THR A 29 11.68 22.99 -16.97
CA THR A 29 10.50 22.50 -16.29
C THR A 29 9.27 23.30 -16.72
N VAL A 30 8.28 22.62 -17.30
CA VAL A 30 7.04 23.22 -17.81
C VAL A 30 5.82 22.96 -16.93
N GLY A 31 5.96 22.06 -15.94
CA GLY A 31 4.90 21.67 -15.01
C GLY A 31 5.37 20.58 -14.07
N HIS A 32 4.48 20.11 -13.22
CA HIS A 32 4.74 19.01 -12.28
C HIS A 32 3.58 18.04 -12.27
N VAL A 33 3.87 16.74 -12.28
CA VAL A 33 2.89 15.68 -11.98
C VAL A 33 2.82 15.52 -10.46
N ARG A 34 1.67 15.80 -9.87
CA ARG A 34 1.41 15.68 -8.42
C ARG A 34 1.04 14.24 -8.07
N ALA A 35 2.03 13.35 -8.11
CA ALA A 35 1.80 11.91 -7.89
C ALA A 35 1.36 11.60 -6.44
N VAL A 36 1.83 12.37 -5.47
CA VAL A 36 1.40 12.37 -4.07
C VAL A 36 1.34 13.82 -3.62
N ASP A 37 0.22 14.26 -3.05
CA ASP A 37 -0.04 15.67 -2.76
C ASP A 37 -0.71 15.89 -1.40
N GLY A 38 0.09 15.87 -0.34
CA GLY A 38 -0.37 16.15 1.02
C GLY A 38 -0.96 14.94 1.75
N VAL A 39 -0.48 13.73 1.46
CA VAL A 39 -0.94 12.50 2.09
C VAL A 39 -0.48 12.41 3.55
N SER A 40 -1.43 12.15 4.46
CA SER A 40 -1.19 11.94 5.89
C SER A 40 -1.94 10.73 6.39
N PHE A 41 -1.23 9.78 7.02
CA PHE A 41 -1.79 8.60 7.67
C PHE A 41 -0.78 7.98 8.63
N TYR A 42 -1.22 7.03 9.43
CA TYR A 42 -0.35 6.28 10.32
C TYR A 42 -0.63 4.77 10.23
N ILE A 43 0.34 3.97 10.68
CA ILE A 43 0.22 2.52 10.80
C ILE A 43 0.70 2.13 12.20
N ARG A 44 -0.09 1.32 12.91
CA ARG A 44 0.26 0.77 14.23
C ARG A 44 1.19 -0.43 14.09
N GLU A 45 1.89 -0.79 15.16
CA GLU A 45 2.66 -2.03 15.19
C GLU A 45 1.74 -3.24 14.96
N ARG A 46 2.16 -4.16 14.10
CA ARG A 46 1.45 -5.40 13.73
C ARG A 46 0.12 -5.18 12.99
N GLU A 47 -0.13 -3.97 12.53
CA GLU A 47 -1.30 -3.62 11.72
C GLU A 47 -1.03 -3.86 10.24
N THR A 48 -2.06 -4.26 9.50
CA THR A 48 -2.09 -4.18 8.03
C THR A 48 -2.95 -3.00 7.61
N LEU A 49 -2.32 -1.95 7.06
CA LEU A 49 -3.03 -0.85 6.41
C LEU A 49 -3.14 -1.13 4.91
N GLY A 50 -4.36 -1.33 4.41
CA GLY A 50 -4.65 -1.40 2.98
C GLY A 50 -4.63 -0.02 2.33
N LEU A 51 -3.90 0.17 1.23
CA LEU A 51 -3.92 1.39 0.43
C LEU A 51 -4.52 1.10 -0.93
N VAL A 52 -5.72 1.62 -1.19
CA VAL A 52 -6.52 1.30 -2.38
C VAL A 52 -6.82 2.52 -3.24
N GLY A 53 -7.25 2.30 -4.48
CA GLY A 53 -7.65 3.34 -5.44
C GLY A 53 -7.36 2.93 -6.88
N GLU A 54 -7.87 3.71 -7.86
CA GLU A 54 -7.65 3.45 -9.28
C GLU A 54 -6.17 3.42 -9.66
N SER A 55 -5.85 2.77 -10.80
CA SER A 55 -4.48 2.74 -11.33
C SER A 55 -3.96 4.16 -11.58
N GLY A 56 -2.70 4.41 -11.21
CA GLY A 56 -2.08 5.73 -11.38
C GLY A 56 -2.42 6.78 -10.30
N CYS A 57 -3.25 6.47 -9.28
CA CYS A 57 -3.60 7.45 -8.23
C CYS A 57 -2.47 7.75 -7.23
N GLY A 58 -1.30 7.07 -7.31
CA GLY A 58 -0.12 7.38 -6.51
C GLY A 58 0.26 6.36 -5.44
N LYS A 59 -0.43 5.23 -5.29
CA LYS A 59 -0.19 4.18 -4.27
C LYS A 59 1.26 3.68 -4.23
N THR A 60 1.75 3.15 -5.33
CA THR A 60 3.14 2.67 -5.49
C THR A 60 4.15 3.78 -5.18
N THR A 61 3.86 5.02 -5.61
CA THR A 61 4.71 6.17 -5.32
C THR A 61 4.75 6.45 -3.82
N THR A 62 3.63 6.36 -3.12
CA THR A 62 3.55 6.52 -1.66
C THR A 62 4.38 5.47 -0.95
N GLY A 63 4.26 4.19 -1.30
CA GLY A 63 5.10 3.11 -0.75
C GLY A 63 6.60 3.35 -0.95
N ARG A 64 6.99 3.78 -2.16
CA ARG A 64 8.40 4.10 -2.47
C ARG A 64 8.92 5.34 -1.75
N LEU A 65 8.08 6.32 -1.43
CA LEU A 65 8.44 7.48 -0.63
C LEU A 65 8.68 7.10 0.83
N ILE A 66 7.85 6.25 1.40
CA ILE A 66 7.99 5.73 2.77
C ILE A 66 9.35 5.03 2.93
N LEU A 67 9.73 4.19 1.98
CA LEU A 67 11.03 3.51 1.94
C LEU A 67 12.18 4.43 1.51
N ARG A 68 11.88 5.69 1.19
CA ARG A 68 12.82 6.64 0.58
C ARG A 68 13.58 6.06 -0.61
N ALA A 69 12.89 5.27 -1.44
CA ALA A 69 13.36 4.92 -2.78
C ALA A 69 13.24 6.12 -3.74
N TYR A 70 12.24 6.99 -3.48
CA TYR A 70 12.17 8.35 -4.02
C TYR A 70 12.34 9.37 -2.89
N GLU A 71 13.02 10.47 -3.17
CA GLU A 71 13.07 11.61 -2.25
C GLU A 71 11.73 12.35 -2.29
N PRO A 72 11.10 12.64 -1.13
CA PRO A 72 9.89 13.44 -1.08
C PRO A 72 10.19 14.88 -1.51
N THR A 73 9.19 15.55 -2.10
CA THR A 73 9.25 16.99 -2.40
C THR A 73 9.00 17.81 -1.14
N ALA A 74 8.11 17.31 -0.26
CA ALA A 74 7.79 17.89 1.04
C ALA A 74 7.12 16.84 1.93
N GLY A 75 6.93 17.17 3.21
CA GLY A 75 6.31 16.31 4.21
C GLY A 75 7.30 15.48 4.99
N GLU A 76 6.80 14.72 5.94
CA GLU A 76 7.59 13.95 6.88
C GLU A 76 7.11 12.49 6.91
N VAL A 77 8.05 11.58 7.17
CA VAL A 77 7.82 10.14 7.37
C VAL A 77 8.52 9.75 8.66
N TRP A 78 7.77 9.65 9.75
CA TRP A 78 8.28 9.23 11.04
C TRP A 78 8.15 7.71 11.18
N PHE A 79 9.23 7.05 11.56
CA PHE A 79 9.30 5.61 11.76
C PHE A 79 9.92 5.29 13.12
N GLU A 80 9.30 4.36 13.85
CA GLU A 80 9.80 3.88 15.14
C GLU A 80 10.76 2.71 14.89
N ASP A 81 12.02 3.03 14.65
CA ASP A 81 13.06 2.04 14.37
C ASP A 81 13.54 1.36 15.66
N ARG A 82 13.62 0.03 15.67
CA ARG A 82 14.04 -0.75 16.85
C ARG A 82 15.43 -0.41 17.35
N ASN A 83 16.31 0.12 16.49
CA ASN A 83 17.71 0.39 16.82
C ASN A 83 18.00 1.89 17.00
N MET A 84 17.28 2.76 16.28
CA MET A 84 17.51 4.21 16.26
C MET A 84 16.43 5.01 16.98
N GLY A 85 15.34 4.36 17.46
CA GLY A 85 14.16 5.03 17.99
C GLY A 85 13.38 5.77 16.90
N ARG A 86 12.63 6.79 17.28
CA ARG A 86 11.78 7.56 16.35
C ARG A 86 12.61 8.45 15.44
N VAL A 87 12.60 8.17 14.14
CA VAL A 87 13.40 8.89 13.13
C VAL A 87 12.51 9.41 12.00
N ASN A 88 12.86 10.59 11.47
CA ASN A 88 12.25 11.06 10.23
C ASN A 88 13.03 10.54 9.02
N VAL A 89 12.45 9.57 8.32
CA VAL A 89 13.05 8.89 7.16
C VAL A 89 13.46 9.88 6.07
N ALA A 90 12.68 10.97 5.89
CA ALA A 90 12.94 11.97 4.86
C ALA A 90 14.28 12.74 5.10
N SER A 91 14.73 12.85 6.35
CA SER A 91 15.93 13.63 6.74
C SER A 91 17.19 12.81 6.95
N LEU A 92 17.11 11.46 6.92
CA LEU A 92 18.25 10.59 7.21
C LEU A 92 19.37 10.73 6.18
N ASN A 93 20.62 10.65 6.64
CA ASN A 93 21.76 10.54 5.74
C ASN A 93 21.87 9.12 5.14
N LYS A 94 22.78 8.94 4.17
CA LYS A 94 22.92 7.66 3.45
C LYS A 94 23.25 6.47 4.35
N GLN A 95 24.05 6.67 5.39
CA GLN A 95 24.47 5.61 6.31
C GLN A 95 23.30 5.19 7.22
N GLN A 96 22.59 6.15 7.80
CA GLN A 96 21.39 5.92 8.61
C GLN A 96 20.28 5.25 7.78
N LEU A 97 20.07 5.72 6.54
CA LEU A 97 19.10 5.12 5.63
C LEU A 97 19.45 3.67 5.28
N LYS A 98 20.74 3.32 5.15
CA LYS A 98 21.17 1.94 4.95
C LYS A 98 20.80 1.07 6.16
N GLN A 99 20.96 1.55 7.38
CA GLN A 99 20.56 0.84 8.60
C GLN A 99 19.05 0.68 8.68
N LEU A 100 18.30 1.76 8.44
CA LEU A 100 16.84 1.75 8.44
C LEU A 100 16.25 0.73 7.46
N ARG A 101 16.85 0.60 6.27
CA ARG A 101 16.38 -0.35 5.23
C ARG A 101 16.45 -1.82 5.63
N GLN A 102 17.10 -2.18 6.73
CA GLN A 102 16.99 -3.53 7.32
C GLN A 102 15.60 -3.72 7.94
N ASN A 103 15.03 -2.67 8.52
CA ASN A 103 13.76 -2.71 9.22
C ASN A 103 12.55 -2.36 8.35
N MET A 104 12.78 -1.88 7.12
CA MET A 104 11.73 -1.55 6.15
C MET A 104 12.04 -2.21 4.81
N GLN A 105 11.17 -3.11 4.35
CA GLN A 105 11.36 -3.87 3.12
C GLN A 105 10.19 -3.72 2.15
N MET A 106 10.35 -4.21 0.91
CA MET A 106 9.33 -4.15 -0.13
C MET A 106 9.17 -5.49 -0.84
N VAL A 107 7.93 -5.92 -0.99
CA VAL A 107 7.52 -6.98 -1.92
C VAL A 107 6.95 -6.31 -3.17
N PHE A 108 7.51 -6.62 -4.33
CA PHE A 108 7.19 -5.95 -5.59
C PHE A 108 6.02 -6.61 -6.32
N GLN A 109 5.33 -5.82 -7.14
CA GLN A 109 4.18 -6.21 -7.95
C GLN A 109 4.47 -7.34 -8.95
N ASP A 110 5.57 -7.25 -9.69
CA ASP A 110 5.92 -8.23 -10.71
C ASP A 110 7.02 -9.18 -10.21
N PRO A 111 6.66 -10.44 -9.94
CA PRO A 111 7.62 -11.45 -9.49
C PRO A 111 8.65 -11.82 -10.56
N TYR A 112 8.41 -11.51 -11.85
CA TYR A 112 9.34 -11.79 -12.93
C TYR A 112 10.45 -10.75 -13.01
N SER A 113 10.11 -9.47 -12.98
CA SER A 113 11.10 -8.38 -13.08
C SER A 113 11.83 -8.12 -11.76
N SER A 114 11.24 -8.53 -10.62
CA SER A 114 11.81 -8.30 -9.29
C SER A 114 12.99 -9.22 -8.93
N LEU A 115 13.15 -10.35 -9.63
CA LEU A 115 14.21 -11.32 -9.38
C LEU A 115 15.22 -11.32 -10.53
N ASN A 116 16.51 -11.19 -10.20
CA ASN A 116 17.56 -11.28 -11.22
C ASN A 116 17.64 -12.73 -11.78
N PRO A 117 17.35 -12.96 -13.08
CA PRO A 117 17.29 -14.31 -13.64
C PRO A 117 18.66 -15.03 -13.71
N ARG A 118 19.76 -14.30 -13.49
CA ARG A 118 21.14 -14.83 -13.51
C ARG A 118 21.63 -15.22 -12.11
N MET A 119 20.85 -14.98 -11.07
CA MET A 119 21.18 -15.33 -9.69
C MET A 119 20.40 -16.54 -9.23
N THR A 120 21.02 -17.41 -8.41
CA THR A 120 20.34 -18.50 -7.73
C THR A 120 19.47 -17.97 -6.58
N LEU A 121 18.56 -18.82 -6.05
CA LEU A 121 17.75 -18.42 -4.89
C LEU A 121 18.62 -18.11 -3.68
N LEU A 122 19.70 -18.85 -3.45
CA LEU A 122 20.68 -18.57 -2.40
C LEU A 122 21.23 -17.13 -2.52
N GLN A 123 21.55 -16.71 -3.74
CA GLN A 123 22.05 -15.36 -3.99
C GLN A 123 20.97 -14.30 -3.82
N ILE A 124 19.75 -14.54 -4.33
CA ILE A 124 18.63 -13.59 -4.29
C ILE A 124 18.14 -13.35 -2.86
N VAL A 125 17.84 -14.43 -2.13
CA VAL A 125 17.34 -14.36 -0.75
C VAL A 125 18.46 -13.97 0.22
N GLY A 126 19.69 -14.40 -0.07
CA GLY A 126 20.86 -14.10 0.75
C GLY A 126 21.46 -12.71 0.55
N GLU A 127 21.15 -12.01 -0.58
CA GLU A 127 21.69 -10.68 -0.87
C GLU A 127 21.47 -9.67 0.27
N PRO A 128 20.26 -9.51 0.84
CA PRO A 128 20.04 -8.60 1.95
C PRO A 128 20.87 -8.96 3.19
N LEU A 129 21.09 -10.24 3.45
CA LEU A 129 21.91 -10.72 4.57
C LEU A 129 23.39 -10.36 4.37
N ILE A 130 23.90 -10.54 3.15
CA ILE A 130 25.31 -10.22 2.81
C ILE A 130 25.57 -8.71 2.84
N VAL A 131 24.69 -7.91 2.18
CA VAL A 131 24.85 -6.45 2.04
C VAL A 131 24.80 -5.75 3.41
N ASN A 132 23.99 -6.29 4.32
CA ASN A 132 23.86 -5.75 5.68
C ASN A 132 24.84 -6.39 6.67
N GLY A 133 25.69 -7.33 6.25
CA GLY A 133 26.68 -7.97 7.10
C GLY A 133 26.09 -8.92 8.15
N ILE A 134 24.87 -9.42 7.92
CA ILE A 134 24.11 -10.25 8.87
C ILE A 134 24.63 -11.70 8.86
N ALA A 135 24.87 -12.27 7.66
CA ALA A 135 25.34 -13.66 7.52
C ALA A 135 26.23 -13.84 6.30
N ARG A 136 27.15 -14.83 6.36
CA ARG A 136 28.05 -15.24 5.26
C ARG A 136 28.36 -16.74 5.35
N GLY A 137 28.84 -17.33 4.25
CA GLY A 137 29.30 -18.74 4.20
C GLY A 137 28.20 -19.73 4.55
N HIS A 138 28.45 -20.65 5.47
CA HIS A 138 27.50 -21.67 5.90
C HIS A 138 26.29 -21.08 6.62
N GLU A 139 26.49 -20.07 7.50
CA GLU A 139 25.39 -19.37 8.18
C GLU A 139 24.40 -18.77 7.18
N LEU A 140 24.87 -18.22 6.06
CA LEU A 140 24.02 -17.71 5.00
C LEU A 140 23.16 -18.83 4.39
N GLN A 141 23.75 -20.00 4.14
CA GLN A 141 23.00 -21.14 3.57
C GLN A 141 21.93 -21.65 4.53
N ASP A 142 22.25 -21.74 5.82
CA ASP A 142 21.30 -22.19 6.86
C ASP A 142 20.11 -21.22 6.96
N ARG A 143 20.39 -19.91 7.05
CA ARG A 143 19.33 -18.87 7.10
C ARG A 143 18.47 -18.84 5.83
N VAL A 144 19.08 -18.97 4.65
CA VAL A 144 18.30 -19.03 3.40
C VAL A 144 17.46 -20.31 3.34
N ALA A 145 17.98 -21.44 3.82
CA ALA A 145 17.22 -22.68 3.91
C ALA A 145 16.00 -22.56 4.82
N GLU A 146 16.13 -21.89 5.97
CA GLU A 146 15.01 -21.58 6.88
C GLU A 146 13.99 -20.67 6.22
N LEU A 147 14.42 -19.55 5.61
CA LEU A 147 13.54 -18.62 4.92
C LEU A 147 12.75 -19.28 3.78
N LEU A 148 13.39 -20.20 3.03
CA LEU A 148 12.68 -20.96 2.00
C LEU A 148 11.59 -21.88 2.60
N LYS A 149 11.87 -22.54 3.74
CA LYS A 149 10.86 -23.35 4.45
C LYS A 149 9.68 -22.52 4.91
N VAL A 150 9.95 -21.38 5.52
CA VAL A 150 8.95 -20.42 6.03
C VAL A 150 7.97 -20.01 4.95
N VAL A 151 8.43 -19.77 3.71
CA VAL A 151 7.55 -19.45 2.58
C VAL A 151 7.01 -20.68 1.83
N GLY A 152 7.17 -21.90 2.39
CA GLY A 152 6.67 -23.15 1.81
C GLY A 152 7.44 -23.66 0.59
N LEU A 153 8.73 -23.28 0.46
CA LEU A 153 9.63 -23.80 -0.57
C LEU A 153 10.63 -24.78 0.02
N ARG A 154 11.08 -25.74 -0.81
CA ARG A 154 12.09 -26.72 -0.38
C ARG A 154 13.48 -26.09 -0.31
N PRO A 155 14.26 -26.30 0.75
CA PRO A 155 15.63 -25.78 0.88
C PRO A 155 16.58 -26.20 -0.26
N GLU A 156 16.37 -27.40 -0.82
CA GLU A 156 17.17 -27.92 -1.94
C GLU A 156 17.07 -27.06 -3.19
N TYR A 157 16.07 -26.17 -3.26
CA TYR A 157 15.89 -25.23 -4.38
C TYR A 157 16.87 -24.05 -4.36
N MET A 158 17.63 -23.86 -3.28
CA MET A 158 18.51 -22.69 -3.12
C MET A 158 19.52 -22.49 -4.27
N ASN A 159 19.92 -23.59 -4.94
CA ASN A 159 20.86 -23.54 -6.07
C ASN A 159 20.16 -23.44 -7.45
N ARG A 160 18.83 -23.35 -7.48
CA ARG A 160 18.07 -23.17 -8.73
C ARG A 160 17.91 -21.69 -9.08
N TYR A 161 17.61 -21.44 -10.35
CA TYR A 161 17.37 -20.09 -10.88
C TYR A 161 15.87 -19.78 -10.95
N PRO A 162 15.47 -18.50 -10.91
CA PRO A 162 14.06 -18.06 -10.91
C PRO A 162 13.21 -18.64 -12.06
N HIS A 163 13.80 -18.83 -13.25
CA HIS A 163 13.07 -19.36 -14.39
C HIS A 163 12.55 -20.81 -14.21
N ALA A 164 13.06 -21.55 -13.23
CA ALA A 164 12.60 -22.90 -12.89
C ALA A 164 11.33 -22.93 -12.01
N PHE A 165 10.74 -21.77 -11.68
CA PHE A 165 9.63 -21.63 -10.75
C PHE A 165 8.41 -20.98 -11.39
N SER A 166 7.21 -21.36 -10.90
CA SER A 166 5.94 -20.71 -11.26
C SER A 166 5.86 -19.26 -10.74
N GLY A 167 4.90 -18.48 -11.23
CA GLY A 167 4.66 -17.11 -10.77
C GLY A 167 4.47 -17.01 -9.25
N GLY A 168 3.62 -17.86 -8.67
CA GLY A 168 3.39 -17.88 -7.22
C GLY A 168 4.63 -18.32 -6.42
N GLN A 169 5.43 -19.28 -6.93
CA GLN A 169 6.70 -19.65 -6.29
C GLN A 169 7.71 -18.49 -6.35
N ARG A 170 7.79 -17.75 -7.45
CA ARG A 170 8.64 -16.55 -7.55
C ARG A 170 8.18 -15.46 -6.57
N GLN A 171 6.88 -15.29 -6.39
CA GLN A 171 6.35 -14.36 -5.40
C GLN A 171 6.80 -14.75 -3.99
N ARG A 172 6.72 -16.04 -3.63
CA ARG A 172 7.22 -16.55 -2.34
C ARG A 172 8.74 -16.34 -2.17
N ILE A 173 9.53 -16.44 -3.23
CA ILE A 173 10.97 -16.09 -3.21
C ILE A 173 11.15 -14.59 -2.92
N GLY A 174 10.34 -13.72 -3.54
CA GLY A 174 10.33 -12.28 -3.28
C GLY A 174 9.98 -11.95 -1.83
N VAL A 175 9.00 -12.66 -1.24
CA VAL A 175 8.64 -12.58 0.17
C VAL A 175 9.80 -13.03 1.05
N ALA A 176 10.41 -14.20 0.78
CA ALA A 176 11.57 -14.70 1.54
C ALA A 176 12.74 -13.70 1.53
N ARG A 177 13.01 -13.05 0.39
CA ARG A 177 14.02 -12.00 0.27
C ARG A 177 13.70 -10.79 1.15
N ALA A 178 12.44 -10.35 1.16
CA ALA A 178 12.01 -9.23 1.99
C ALA A 178 12.11 -9.54 3.50
N LEU A 179 11.84 -10.78 3.90
CA LEU A 179 11.91 -11.22 5.30
C LEU A 179 13.35 -11.43 5.80
N ALA A 180 14.31 -11.62 4.90
CA ALA A 180 15.68 -12.00 5.26
C ALA A 180 16.33 -11.10 6.34
N PRO A 181 16.20 -9.76 6.34
CA PRO A 181 16.75 -8.90 7.39
C PRO A 181 15.88 -8.80 8.65
N HIS A 182 14.77 -9.55 8.79
CA HIS A 182 13.78 -9.45 9.87
C HIS A 182 13.19 -8.03 10.00
N PRO A 183 12.47 -7.53 8.99
CA PRO A 183 11.94 -6.16 8.99
C PRO A 183 10.82 -5.98 10.02
N GLN A 184 10.55 -4.71 10.40
CA GLN A 184 9.37 -4.31 11.17
C GLN A 184 8.21 -3.95 10.25
N LEU A 185 8.51 -3.31 9.09
CA LEU A 185 7.55 -2.89 8.09
C LEU A 185 7.85 -3.53 6.73
N VAL A 186 6.82 -4.09 6.10
CA VAL A 186 6.89 -4.56 4.71
C VAL A 186 5.84 -3.83 3.89
N VAL A 187 6.29 -3.11 2.86
CA VAL A 187 5.42 -2.52 1.84
C VAL A 187 5.15 -3.59 0.77
N CYS A 188 3.93 -4.08 0.68
CA CYS A 188 3.48 -5.04 -0.32
C CYS A 188 2.83 -4.27 -1.50
N ASP A 189 3.56 -4.06 -2.60
CA ASP A 189 3.08 -3.33 -3.77
C ASP A 189 2.42 -4.31 -4.74
N GLU A 190 1.09 -4.41 -4.71
CA GLU A 190 0.25 -5.32 -5.51
C GLU A 190 0.76 -6.78 -5.53
N PRO A 191 1.04 -7.40 -4.38
CA PRO A 191 1.81 -8.65 -4.31
C PRO A 191 1.11 -9.87 -4.91
N VAL A 192 -0.17 -9.76 -5.27
CA VAL A 192 -0.99 -10.87 -5.78
C VAL A 192 -1.64 -10.57 -7.14
N SER A 193 -1.48 -9.36 -7.69
CA SER A 193 -2.20 -8.90 -8.89
C SER A 193 -1.87 -9.71 -10.16
N ALA A 194 -0.68 -10.32 -10.23
CA ALA A 194 -0.21 -11.12 -11.37
C ALA A 194 -0.43 -12.63 -11.20
N LEU A 195 -1.17 -13.05 -10.15
CA LEU A 195 -1.38 -14.45 -9.80
C LEU A 195 -2.82 -14.89 -10.10
N ASP A 196 -3.02 -16.18 -10.37
CA ASP A 196 -4.36 -16.76 -10.44
C ASP A 196 -5.03 -16.79 -9.05
N VAL A 197 -6.37 -16.83 -9.03
CA VAL A 197 -7.19 -16.68 -7.81
C VAL A 197 -6.80 -17.68 -6.71
N SER A 198 -6.48 -18.93 -7.06
CA SER A 198 -6.12 -19.96 -6.08
C SER A 198 -4.76 -19.69 -5.44
N ILE A 199 -3.78 -19.25 -6.23
CA ILE A 199 -2.44 -18.90 -5.75
C ILE A 199 -2.48 -17.58 -4.99
N GLN A 200 -3.34 -16.64 -5.40
CA GLN A 200 -3.60 -15.40 -4.69
C GLN A 200 -4.06 -15.66 -3.25
N ALA A 201 -5.10 -16.50 -3.05
CA ALA A 201 -5.58 -16.87 -1.71
C ALA A 201 -4.46 -17.52 -0.86
N GLN A 202 -3.68 -18.44 -1.44
CA GLN A 202 -2.55 -19.07 -0.74
C GLN A 202 -1.45 -18.05 -0.35
N THR A 203 -1.24 -17.02 -1.17
CA THR A 203 -0.23 -15.99 -0.88
C THR A 203 -0.72 -15.03 0.21
N LEU A 204 -2.01 -14.70 0.24
CA LEU A 204 -2.62 -13.89 1.30
C LEU A 204 -2.54 -14.60 2.66
N ASN A 205 -2.95 -15.88 2.71
CA ASN A 205 -2.83 -16.66 3.94
C ASN A 205 -1.37 -16.75 4.42
N LEU A 206 -0.42 -16.98 3.50
CA LEU A 206 1.00 -16.94 3.85
C LEU A 206 1.43 -15.61 4.46
N LEU A 207 0.98 -14.47 3.91
CA LEU A 207 1.33 -13.15 4.47
C LEU A 207 0.72 -12.94 5.86
N GLN A 208 -0.49 -13.43 6.13
CA GLN A 208 -1.11 -13.40 7.45
C GLN A 208 -0.36 -14.29 8.45
N ASP A 209 -0.04 -15.53 8.08
CA ASP A 209 0.76 -16.45 8.92
C ASP A 209 2.12 -15.81 9.28
N LEU A 210 2.78 -15.18 8.31
CA LEU A 210 4.06 -14.49 8.50
C LEU A 210 3.92 -13.25 9.40
N GLN A 211 2.80 -12.53 9.31
CA GLN A 211 2.51 -11.39 10.18
C GLN A 211 2.40 -11.83 11.64
N GLU A 212 1.67 -12.91 11.90
CA GLU A 212 1.50 -13.47 13.25
C GLU A 212 2.83 -14.02 13.79
N GLU A 213 3.56 -14.82 12.99
CA GLU A 213 4.80 -15.48 13.41
C GLU A 213 5.94 -14.48 13.70
N PHE A 214 6.10 -13.48 12.83
CA PHE A 214 7.23 -12.52 12.92
C PHE A 214 6.84 -11.16 13.50
N GLY A 215 5.56 -10.92 13.82
CA GLY A 215 5.07 -9.64 14.32
C GLY A 215 5.23 -8.50 13.30
N LEU A 216 4.99 -8.80 12.02
CA LEU A 216 5.19 -7.84 10.93
C LEU A 216 4.07 -6.79 10.88
N THR A 217 4.43 -5.63 10.39
CA THR A 217 3.47 -4.58 10.02
C THR A 217 3.45 -4.45 8.50
N TYR A 218 2.27 -4.34 7.91
CA TYR A 218 2.13 -4.22 6.45
C TYR A 218 1.54 -2.88 6.02
N LEU A 219 2.11 -2.30 4.96
CA LEU A 219 1.40 -1.41 4.06
C LEU A 219 1.06 -2.20 2.80
N PHE A 220 -0.22 -2.60 2.67
CA PHE A 220 -0.68 -3.46 1.59
C PHE A 220 -1.35 -2.63 0.49
N ILE A 221 -0.68 -2.50 -0.65
CA ILE A 221 -1.17 -1.74 -1.81
C ILE A 221 -1.88 -2.70 -2.74
N SER A 222 -3.14 -2.38 -3.10
CA SER A 222 -3.93 -3.13 -4.07
C SER A 222 -4.91 -2.21 -4.81
N HIS A 223 -5.36 -2.67 -5.97
CA HIS A 223 -6.52 -2.11 -6.66
C HIS A 223 -7.77 -3.02 -6.49
N ASP A 224 -7.60 -4.22 -5.94
CA ASP A 224 -8.69 -5.17 -5.66
C ASP A 224 -9.13 -5.04 -4.20
N LEU A 225 -10.34 -4.52 -4.00
CA LEU A 225 -10.94 -4.31 -2.69
C LEU A 225 -11.28 -5.63 -1.97
N SER A 226 -11.62 -6.69 -2.69
CA SER A 226 -11.90 -8.00 -2.09
C SER A 226 -10.65 -8.58 -1.40
N VAL A 227 -9.48 -8.35 -2.00
CA VAL A 227 -8.19 -8.74 -1.42
C VAL A 227 -7.91 -7.95 -0.15
N VAL A 228 -8.17 -6.63 -0.21
CA VAL A 228 -7.90 -5.73 0.91
C VAL A 228 -8.84 -5.99 2.08
N GLU A 229 -10.12 -6.27 1.82
CA GLU A 229 -11.10 -6.68 2.82
C GLU A 229 -10.61 -7.89 3.65
N HIS A 230 -9.95 -8.84 2.97
CA HIS A 230 -9.50 -10.08 3.60
C HIS A 230 -8.25 -9.91 4.47
N ILE A 231 -7.32 -9.02 4.13
CA ILE A 231 -6.00 -8.94 4.78
C ILE A 231 -5.81 -7.71 5.69
N SER A 232 -6.63 -6.67 5.52
CA SER A 232 -6.36 -5.37 6.13
C SER A 232 -7.20 -5.12 7.38
N ASP A 233 -6.58 -4.55 8.41
CA ASP A 233 -7.28 -4.06 9.63
C ASP A 233 -7.95 -2.71 9.37
N ARG A 234 -7.26 -1.83 8.63
CA ARG A 234 -7.73 -0.52 8.19
C ARG A 234 -7.44 -0.32 6.72
N VAL A 235 -8.26 0.51 6.08
CA VAL A 235 -8.12 0.82 4.66
C VAL A 235 -8.04 2.33 4.45
N ALA A 236 -7.09 2.76 3.65
CA ALA A 236 -6.91 4.13 3.17
C ALA A 236 -7.20 4.19 1.67
N VAL A 237 -8.16 5.01 1.27
CA VAL A 237 -8.58 5.18 -0.13
C VAL A 237 -7.89 6.39 -0.72
N MET A 238 -7.23 6.19 -1.86
CA MET A 238 -6.43 7.22 -2.53
C MET A 238 -7.01 7.57 -3.91
N TYR A 239 -7.19 8.86 -4.18
CA TYR A 239 -7.63 9.40 -5.46
C TYR A 239 -6.70 10.53 -5.91
N VAL A 240 -6.09 10.41 -7.09
CA VAL A 240 -5.21 11.41 -7.74
C VAL A 240 -4.27 12.12 -6.74
N GLY A 241 -3.42 11.33 -6.09
CA GLY A 241 -2.39 11.82 -5.17
C GLY A 241 -2.86 12.20 -3.77
N LYS A 242 -4.15 12.10 -3.44
CA LYS A 242 -4.73 12.47 -2.14
C LYS A 242 -5.41 11.29 -1.46
N LEU A 243 -5.41 11.27 -0.12
CA LEU A 243 -6.31 10.41 0.63
C LEU A 243 -7.69 11.05 0.70
N VAL A 244 -8.71 10.26 0.40
CA VAL A 244 -10.11 10.69 0.42
C VAL A 244 -10.88 10.10 1.58
N GLU A 245 -10.51 8.90 2.03
CA GLU A 245 -11.13 8.24 3.16
C GLU A 245 -10.17 7.24 3.82
N THR A 246 -10.22 7.11 5.14
CA THR A 246 -9.49 6.10 5.92
C THR A 246 -10.35 5.66 7.08
N ALA A 247 -10.58 4.35 7.23
CA ALA A 247 -11.35 3.78 8.33
C ALA A 247 -10.89 2.35 8.64
N THR A 248 -11.47 1.73 9.66
CA THR A 248 -11.39 0.27 9.84
C THR A 248 -12.00 -0.42 8.62
N THR A 249 -11.54 -1.62 8.32
CA THR A 249 -12.04 -2.36 7.14
C THR A 249 -13.55 -2.52 7.20
N ASP A 250 -14.08 -2.95 8.35
CA ASP A 250 -15.52 -3.15 8.53
C ASP A 250 -16.32 -1.85 8.32
N GLU A 251 -15.88 -0.75 8.91
CA GLU A 251 -16.58 0.54 8.75
C GLU A 251 -16.55 1.03 7.32
N LEU A 252 -15.40 0.97 6.65
CA LEU A 252 -15.28 1.43 5.26
C LEU A 252 -16.16 0.63 4.31
N PHE A 253 -16.28 -0.70 4.52
CA PHE A 253 -17.08 -1.57 3.67
C PHE A 253 -18.57 -1.52 4.00
N LEU A 254 -18.95 -1.21 5.25
CA LEU A 254 -20.36 -1.12 5.69
C LEU A 254 -20.94 0.27 5.53
N ASP A 255 -20.19 1.32 5.87
CA ASP A 255 -20.66 2.71 5.94
C ASP A 255 -19.64 3.68 5.35
N PRO A 256 -19.34 3.60 4.03
CA PRO A 256 -18.44 4.53 3.37
C PRO A 256 -18.99 5.96 3.45
N ARG A 257 -18.10 6.95 3.61
CA ARG A 257 -18.45 8.36 3.77
C ARG A 257 -17.98 9.24 2.61
N HIS A 258 -17.20 8.68 1.69
CA HIS A 258 -16.78 9.40 0.49
C HIS A 258 -17.42 8.80 -0.77
N PRO A 259 -18.02 9.60 -1.68
CA PRO A 259 -18.68 9.10 -2.88
C PRO A 259 -17.78 8.28 -3.82
N TYR A 260 -16.49 8.50 -3.82
CA TYR A 260 -15.54 7.68 -4.58
C TYR A 260 -15.39 6.29 -3.97
N THR A 261 -15.35 6.18 -2.64
CA THR A 261 -15.33 4.89 -1.93
C THR A 261 -16.59 4.08 -2.24
N GLU A 262 -17.76 4.71 -2.19
CA GLU A 262 -19.03 4.08 -2.59
C GLU A 262 -18.94 3.51 -4.02
N ALA A 263 -18.41 4.30 -4.96
CA ALA A 263 -18.27 3.85 -6.35
C ALA A 263 -17.31 2.66 -6.47
N LEU A 264 -16.17 2.68 -5.77
CA LEU A 264 -15.23 1.56 -5.75
C LEU A 264 -15.86 0.31 -5.15
N LEU A 265 -16.57 0.43 -4.04
CA LEU A 265 -17.23 -0.69 -3.35
C LEU A 265 -18.36 -1.28 -4.20
N SER A 266 -19.06 -0.46 -4.99
CA SER A 266 -20.12 -0.92 -5.89
C SER A 266 -19.62 -1.88 -6.99
N ALA A 267 -18.34 -1.80 -7.33
CA ALA A 267 -17.68 -2.66 -8.32
C ALA A 267 -17.17 -3.99 -7.75
N VAL A 268 -17.19 -4.16 -6.41
CA VAL A 268 -16.76 -5.41 -5.75
C VAL A 268 -17.75 -6.54 -6.08
N PRO A 269 -17.28 -7.69 -6.62
CA PRO A 269 -18.14 -8.82 -6.92
C PRO A 269 -18.79 -9.38 -5.66
N LYS A 270 -20.13 -9.46 -5.64
CA LYS A 270 -20.85 -10.10 -4.53
C LYS A 270 -20.99 -11.61 -4.77
N PRO A 271 -20.73 -12.45 -3.74
CA PRO A 271 -20.84 -13.92 -3.88
C PRO A 271 -22.25 -14.38 -4.21
N ASP A 272 -23.30 -13.73 -3.68
CA ASP A 272 -24.69 -14.05 -3.98
C ASP A 272 -25.15 -13.35 -5.27
N PRO A 273 -25.48 -14.10 -6.34
CA PRO A 273 -26.00 -13.52 -7.59
C PRO A 273 -27.28 -12.69 -7.43
N ARG A 274 -28.07 -12.94 -6.36
CA ARG A 274 -29.31 -12.21 -6.05
C ARG A 274 -29.05 -10.83 -5.47
N MET A 275 -27.86 -10.61 -4.91
CA MET A 275 -27.44 -9.34 -4.32
C MET A 275 -26.64 -8.46 -5.30
N ARG A 276 -26.61 -8.81 -6.58
CA ARG A 276 -25.93 -8.00 -7.60
C ARG A 276 -26.64 -6.66 -7.77
N GLY A 277 -26.02 -5.59 -7.23
CA GLY A 277 -26.35 -4.22 -7.59
C GLY A 277 -25.72 -3.85 -8.94
N GLU A 278 -26.24 -2.82 -9.57
CA GLU A 278 -25.57 -2.22 -10.73
C GLU A 278 -24.35 -1.44 -10.24
N PRO A 279 -23.15 -1.67 -10.81
CA PRO A 279 -21.97 -0.87 -10.47
C PRO A 279 -22.21 0.61 -10.77
N ILE A 280 -21.74 1.47 -9.88
CA ILE A 280 -21.78 2.92 -10.10
C ILE A 280 -20.76 3.28 -11.18
N VAL A 281 -21.26 3.61 -12.37
CA VAL A 281 -20.40 4.08 -13.47
C VAL A 281 -20.07 5.55 -13.22
N LEU A 282 -18.81 5.81 -12.92
CA LEU A 282 -18.32 7.19 -12.75
C LEU A 282 -18.24 7.88 -14.12
N PRO A 283 -18.74 9.12 -14.26
CA PRO A 283 -18.63 9.87 -15.50
C PRO A 283 -17.20 10.35 -15.76
N GLY A 284 -16.85 10.54 -17.03
CA GLY A 284 -15.58 11.13 -17.44
C GLY A 284 -14.35 10.27 -17.15
N GLU A 285 -13.18 10.88 -17.29
CA GLU A 285 -11.89 10.26 -17.05
C GLU A 285 -11.34 10.64 -15.66
N VAL A 286 -10.36 9.88 -15.18
CA VAL A 286 -9.62 10.22 -13.95
C VAL A 286 -8.91 11.57 -14.16
N ALA A 287 -8.97 12.44 -13.19
CA ALA A 287 -8.34 13.76 -13.27
C ALA A 287 -6.83 13.63 -13.53
N ASP A 288 -6.31 14.50 -14.41
CA ASP A 288 -4.88 14.53 -14.73
C ASP A 288 -4.07 15.04 -13.52
N PRO A 289 -3.14 14.23 -12.97
CA PRO A 289 -2.32 14.66 -11.84
C PRO A 289 -1.35 15.81 -12.18
N ALA A 290 -1.15 16.13 -13.48
CA ALA A 290 -0.40 17.30 -13.91
C ALA A 290 -1.25 18.59 -13.88
N HIS A 291 -2.56 18.46 -14.05
CA HIS A 291 -3.53 19.58 -14.09
C HIS A 291 -4.77 19.19 -13.26
N PRO A 292 -4.63 18.94 -11.95
CA PRO A 292 -5.76 18.55 -11.13
C PRO A 292 -6.81 19.69 -11.09
N PRO A 293 -8.11 19.36 -10.97
CA PRO A 293 -9.15 20.34 -10.85
C PRO A 293 -8.99 21.18 -9.56
N SER A 294 -9.60 22.36 -9.51
CA SER A 294 -9.72 23.16 -8.28
C SER A 294 -10.62 22.46 -7.27
N GLY A 295 -10.52 22.81 -6.00
CA GLY A 295 -11.34 22.27 -4.94
C GLY A 295 -11.15 20.76 -4.72
N CYS A 296 -12.23 20.03 -4.56
CA CYS A 296 -12.22 18.58 -4.42
C CYS A 296 -11.81 17.92 -5.75
N TYR A 297 -10.71 17.15 -5.79
CA TYR A 297 -10.23 16.52 -7.03
C TYR A 297 -11.24 15.54 -7.64
N PHE A 298 -12.17 15.01 -6.84
CA PHE A 298 -13.21 14.09 -7.31
C PHE A 298 -14.47 14.80 -7.83
N HIS A 299 -14.64 16.12 -7.62
CA HIS A 299 -15.89 16.84 -7.94
C HIS A 299 -16.39 16.65 -9.40
N PRO A 300 -15.50 16.58 -10.45
CA PRO A 300 -16.00 16.42 -11.82
C PRO A 300 -16.68 15.05 -12.09
N ARG A 301 -16.42 14.07 -11.24
CA ARG A 301 -16.97 12.71 -11.34
C ARG A 301 -17.99 12.41 -10.23
N CYS A 302 -18.19 13.36 -9.30
CA CYS A 302 -19.05 13.18 -8.15
C CYS A 302 -20.51 13.48 -8.47
N ARG A 303 -21.38 12.46 -8.37
CA ARG A 303 -22.84 12.63 -8.56
C ARG A 303 -23.52 13.41 -7.44
N TYR A 304 -22.83 13.64 -6.33
CA TYR A 304 -23.30 14.41 -5.17
C TYR A 304 -22.62 15.76 -5.05
N GLY A 305 -21.90 16.22 -6.09
CA GLY A 305 -21.15 17.47 -6.08
C GLY A 305 -22.05 18.68 -5.85
N ILE A 306 -21.51 19.65 -5.11
CA ILE A 306 -22.11 20.97 -4.87
C ILE A 306 -21.10 22.04 -5.26
N GLU A 307 -21.53 23.30 -5.44
CA GLU A 307 -20.67 24.43 -5.84
C GLU A 307 -19.41 24.59 -4.98
N ARG A 308 -19.53 24.36 -3.67
CA ARG A 308 -18.38 24.37 -2.74
C ARG A 308 -17.28 23.38 -3.13
N CYS A 309 -17.65 22.20 -3.70
CA CYS A 309 -16.68 21.20 -4.12
C CYS A 309 -15.80 21.65 -5.29
N GLU A 310 -16.26 22.64 -6.10
CA GLU A 310 -15.50 23.18 -7.23
C GLU A 310 -14.43 24.19 -6.79
N THR A 311 -14.66 24.85 -5.66
CA THR A 311 -13.85 26.00 -5.23
C THR A 311 -12.98 25.72 -4.01
N GLU A 312 -13.45 24.85 -3.09
CA GLU A 312 -12.77 24.57 -1.85
C GLU A 312 -12.29 23.11 -1.79
N GLU A 313 -11.03 22.92 -1.40
CA GLU A 313 -10.48 21.60 -1.12
C GLU A 313 -10.99 21.11 0.24
N PRO A 314 -11.64 19.92 0.33
CA PRO A 314 -12.06 19.38 1.61
C PRO A 314 -10.86 18.87 2.41
N GLU A 315 -10.80 19.21 3.69
CA GLU A 315 -9.80 18.66 4.61
C GLU A 315 -10.10 17.19 4.94
N LEU A 316 -9.07 16.39 5.11
CA LEU A 316 -9.17 15.04 5.67
C LEU A 316 -9.41 15.18 7.18
N ARG A 317 -10.64 14.98 7.63
CA ARG A 317 -11.05 15.19 9.03
C ARG A 317 -11.72 13.95 9.58
N GLU A 318 -11.61 13.76 10.88
CA GLU A 318 -12.25 12.65 11.59
C GLU A 318 -13.76 12.87 11.65
N ILE A 319 -14.52 11.79 11.38
CA ILE A 319 -15.98 11.77 11.46
C ILE A 319 -16.38 10.64 12.40
N GLY A 320 -17.07 10.98 13.48
CA GLY A 320 -17.44 9.99 14.49
C GLY A 320 -16.34 9.74 15.53
N LEU A 321 -16.21 8.50 16.02
CA LEU A 321 -15.37 8.18 17.16
C LEU A 321 -14.31 7.08 16.90
N ASN A 322 -14.15 6.60 15.67
CA ASN A 322 -13.39 5.35 15.43
C ASN A 322 -12.28 5.49 14.37
N ASP A 323 -11.47 6.54 14.42
CA ASP A 323 -10.39 6.74 13.42
C ASP A 323 -10.91 6.76 11.96
N HIS A 324 -12.17 7.16 11.75
CA HIS A 324 -12.76 7.32 10.43
C HIS A 324 -12.50 8.74 9.91
N PHE A 325 -11.56 8.88 8.99
CA PHE A 325 -11.16 10.16 8.39
C PHE A 325 -11.69 10.26 6.96
N VAL A 326 -12.30 11.42 6.62
CA VAL A 326 -12.92 11.62 5.30
C VAL A 326 -12.61 13.03 4.79
N SER A 327 -12.28 13.12 3.50
CA SER A 327 -12.06 14.35 2.75
C SER A 327 -13.26 14.64 1.85
N CYS A 328 -14.42 14.95 2.46
CA CYS A 328 -15.66 15.30 1.76
C CYS A 328 -16.43 16.37 2.51
N HIS A 329 -16.93 17.41 1.78
CA HIS A 329 -17.75 18.47 2.37
C HIS A 329 -19.10 17.96 2.86
N ARG A 330 -19.59 16.84 2.32
CA ARG A 330 -20.92 16.29 2.60
C ARG A 330 -20.90 14.96 3.33
N ALA A 331 -19.79 14.61 3.96
CA ALA A 331 -19.60 13.30 4.57
C ALA A 331 -20.62 12.96 5.67
N GLU A 332 -21.14 13.98 6.40
CA GLU A 332 -22.17 13.77 7.41
C GLU A 332 -23.62 13.79 6.87
N GLU A 333 -23.81 14.31 5.65
CA GLU A 333 -25.14 14.44 5.04
C GLU A 333 -25.52 13.23 4.19
N LEU A 334 -24.52 12.58 3.57
CA LEU A 334 -24.72 11.49 2.62
C LEU A 334 -24.88 10.15 3.35
N ASN A 335 -25.85 9.38 2.92
CA ASN A 335 -26.00 7.98 3.31
C ASN A 335 -25.61 7.12 2.10
N LEU A 336 -24.34 6.75 2.05
CA LEU A 336 -23.74 6.03 0.94
C LEU A 336 -23.89 4.51 1.12
N ALA A 337 -23.93 3.78 0.00
CA ALA A 337 -24.12 2.34 0.04
C ALA A 337 -22.79 1.59 0.20
N GLY A 338 -22.67 0.78 1.25
CA GLY A 338 -21.58 -0.18 1.43
C GLY A 338 -21.80 -1.48 0.61
N VAL A 339 -20.86 -2.41 0.75
CA VAL A 339 -20.91 -3.74 0.09
C VAL A 339 -22.06 -4.59 0.64
N LEU A 340 -22.25 -4.57 1.94
CA LEU A 340 -23.42 -5.10 2.61
C LEU A 340 -24.43 -3.96 2.66
N GLY A 341 -25.40 -3.97 1.74
CA GLY A 341 -26.51 -3.01 1.79
C GLY A 341 -27.12 -3.01 3.21
N PRO A 342 -27.75 -1.89 3.65
CA PRO A 342 -28.28 -1.79 4.98
C PRO A 342 -29.26 -2.95 5.23
N THR A 343 -28.90 -3.85 6.13
CA THR A 343 -29.86 -4.71 6.82
C THR A 343 -30.71 -3.83 7.73
N LYS A 344 -31.47 -2.91 7.14
CA LYS A 344 -32.62 -2.34 7.83
C LYS A 344 -33.71 -3.39 7.75
N GLU A 345 -33.77 -4.26 8.76
CA GLU A 345 -35.04 -4.79 9.18
C GLU A 345 -35.92 -3.57 9.49
N VAL A 346 -36.89 -3.38 8.59
CA VAL A 346 -38.02 -2.48 8.84
C VAL A 346 -38.84 -3.14 9.93
N ALA A 347 -38.74 -2.60 11.15
CA ALA A 347 -39.70 -2.87 12.22
C ALA A 347 -40.96 -2.02 12.02
#